data_a5e900b43bfc9bd8e9b267261c3a4be8
#
_entry.id   a5e900b43bfc9bd8e9b267261c3a4be8
#
_cell.length_a   1.000
_cell.length_b   1.000
_cell.length_c   1.000
_cell.angle_alpha   90.00
_cell.angle_beta   90.00
_cell.angle_gamma   90.00
#
_symmetry.space_group_name_H-M   'P 1'
#
loop_
_entity.id
_entity.type
_entity.pdbx_description
1 polymer ?
#
loop_
_entity_poly.entity_id
_entity_poly.type
_entity_poly.pdbx_seq_one_letter_code
_entity_poly.pdbx_strand_id
1 'polypeptide(L)'
;MTVPQLAFVFPGQGSQSIGMLAGLAEAHAVVRESFEEASQGAGVDLWALAQQGPEEQLNQTEFTQPALLAAGIAVWRAWQAAGGAQPALLAGHSLGEYAALVAAGAMSLEDGARLVRLRGRLMQDAAPAGTGAMAAVLGAEDALVEEVCREASQDGIVVPANHNSPGQIVIGGHAAAVERALALLGERGVRKAVKLAVSVPSHTPLMREAANRLDEAMANVAWNEPAIPVVQNVDAQVHEGVQAIRDALVRQLYLPVQWTGCVQALATAGATRIGECGPGKVLSGLARRIDKGLDARALGTPGDFEAALGAWAG
;
A
#
# COMPACT_ATOMS: atom_id res chain seq x y z
N MET A 1 -20.23 0.53 16.75
CA MET A 1 -21.22 0.68 15.67
C MET A 1 -20.49 1.01 14.38
N THR A 2 -20.98 0.52 13.24
CA THR A 2 -20.42 0.89 11.92
C THR A 2 -20.86 2.31 11.56
N VAL A 3 -19.89 3.14 11.14
CA VAL A 3 -20.16 4.53 10.70
C VAL A 3 -20.02 4.60 9.19
N PRO A 4 -21.13 4.75 8.44
CA PRO A 4 -21.12 4.71 6.98
C PRO A 4 -20.18 5.73 6.32
N GLN A 5 -19.94 6.85 6.99
CA GLN A 5 -19.07 7.92 6.50
C GLN A 5 -17.57 7.71 6.80
N LEU A 6 -17.19 6.63 7.50
CA LEU A 6 -15.81 6.33 7.86
C LEU A 6 -15.24 5.23 6.98
N ALA A 7 -14.08 5.48 6.40
CA ALA A 7 -13.26 4.47 5.74
C ALA A 7 -11.85 4.45 6.32
N PHE A 8 -11.20 3.29 6.31
CA PHE A 8 -9.80 3.19 6.70
C PHE A 8 -8.94 2.78 5.53
N VAL A 9 -7.74 3.35 5.49
CA VAL A 9 -6.74 3.06 4.46
C VAL A 9 -5.43 2.64 5.08
N PHE A 10 -4.70 1.77 4.38
CA PHE A 10 -3.46 1.18 4.85
C PHE A 10 -2.32 1.54 3.90
N PRO A 11 -1.21 2.15 4.40
CA PRO A 11 -0.13 2.60 3.57
C PRO A 11 0.70 1.42 3.00
N GLY A 12 1.37 1.71 1.89
CA GLY A 12 2.35 0.81 1.27
C GLY A 12 3.79 1.19 1.55
N GLN A 13 4.69 0.57 0.81
CA GLN A 13 6.13 0.78 0.89
C GLN A 13 6.51 2.26 0.71
N GLY A 14 7.46 2.73 1.52
CA GLY A 14 7.88 4.13 1.61
C GLY A 14 7.33 4.85 2.84
N SER A 15 6.43 4.22 3.61
CA SER A 15 5.92 4.78 4.86
C SER A 15 6.67 4.28 6.10
N GLN A 16 7.52 3.26 5.97
CA GLN A 16 8.31 2.71 7.06
C GLN A 16 9.41 3.68 7.53
N SER A 17 9.70 3.65 8.81
CA SER A 17 10.84 4.33 9.42
C SER A 17 11.28 3.64 10.69
N ILE A 18 12.55 3.76 11.04
CA ILE A 18 13.02 3.29 12.34
C ILE A 18 12.29 4.05 13.45
N GLY A 19 11.86 3.34 14.48
CA GLY A 19 11.07 3.87 15.59
C GLY A 19 9.56 4.03 15.28
N MET A 20 9.09 3.59 14.11
CA MET A 20 7.67 3.70 13.77
C MET A 20 6.78 3.06 14.84
N LEU A 21 5.69 3.74 15.20
CA LEU A 21 4.69 3.35 16.20
C LEU A 21 5.20 3.17 17.64
N ALA A 22 6.46 3.54 17.98
CA ALA A 22 7.00 3.41 19.33
C ALA A 22 6.11 4.11 20.37
N GLY A 23 5.74 5.37 20.14
CA GLY A 23 4.85 6.10 21.06
C GLY A 23 3.46 5.50 21.18
N LEU A 24 2.91 4.94 20.10
CA LEU A 24 1.60 4.27 20.15
C LEU A 24 1.68 2.94 20.92
N ALA A 25 2.81 2.24 20.86
CA ALA A 25 3.07 1.01 21.61
C ALA A 25 3.21 1.24 23.13
N GLU A 26 3.63 2.43 23.54
CA GLU A 26 3.64 2.80 24.96
C GLU A 26 2.22 2.96 25.53
N ALA A 27 1.29 3.47 24.71
CA ALA A 27 -0.10 3.68 25.10
C ALA A 27 -0.99 2.41 24.92
N HIS A 28 -0.67 1.58 23.95
CA HIS A 28 -1.50 0.44 23.54
C HIS A 28 -0.67 -0.84 23.39
N ALA A 29 -0.76 -1.77 24.34
CA ALA A 29 -0.01 -3.04 24.34
C ALA A 29 -0.26 -3.86 23.05
N VAL A 30 -1.48 -3.80 22.51
CA VAL A 30 -1.89 -4.52 21.28
C VAL A 30 -1.01 -4.19 20.06
N VAL A 31 -0.28 -3.05 20.10
CA VAL A 31 0.68 -2.71 19.03
C VAL A 31 1.82 -3.72 19.01
N ARG A 32 2.45 -3.99 20.15
CA ARG A 32 3.54 -4.99 20.25
C ARG A 32 3.02 -6.40 19.97
N GLU A 33 1.88 -6.77 20.51
CA GLU A 33 1.22 -8.07 20.28
C GLU A 33 1.00 -8.32 18.77
N SER A 34 0.60 -7.29 18.03
CA SER A 34 0.42 -7.40 16.56
C SER A 34 1.75 -7.62 15.83
N PHE A 35 2.81 -6.96 16.24
CA PHE A 35 4.14 -7.21 15.68
C PHE A 35 4.68 -8.60 16.03
N GLU A 36 4.41 -9.09 17.25
CA GLU A 36 4.78 -10.45 17.67
C GLU A 36 4.07 -11.52 16.83
N GLU A 37 2.76 -11.40 16.64
CA GLU A 37 1.97 -12.29 15.79
C GLU A 37 2.45 -12.27 14.32
N ALA A 38 2.65 -11.08 13.76
CA ALA A 38 3.16 -10.94 12.41
C ALA A 38 4.59 -11.52 12.27
N SER A 39 5.42 -11.40 13.29
CA SER A 39 6.78 -11.94 13.33
C SER A 39 6.77 -13.48 13.25
N GLN A 40 5.79 -14.15 13.83
CA GLN A 40 5.63 -15.62 13.72
C GLN A 40 5.41 -16.02 12.26
N GLY A 41 4.51 -15.34 11.56
CA GLY A 41 4.25 -15.57 10.14
C GLY A 41 5.43 -15.20 9.25
N ALA A 42 6.06 -14.07 9.51
CA ALA A 42 7.20 -13.60 8.76
C ALA A 42 8.50 -14.38 9.07
N GLY A 43 8.63 -15.04 10.23
CA GLY A 43 9.85 -15.75 10.63
C GLY A 43 11.03 -14.79 10.89
N VAL A 44 10.76 -13.55 11.32
CA VAL A 44 11.74 -12.53 11.66
C VAL A 44 11.16 -11.61 12.72
N ASP A 45 11.97 -11.13 13.66
CA ASP A 45 11.52 -10.16 14.67
C ASP A 45 11.28 -8.79 14.01
N LEU A 46 10.02 -8.57 13.61
CA LEU A 46 9.60 -7.33 12.94
C LEU A 46 9.61 -6.13 13.89
N TRP A 47 9.36 -6.36 15.21
CA TRP A 47 9.42 -5.27 16.17
C TRP A 47 10.86 -4.77 16.37
N ALA A 48 11.82 -5.67 16.63
CA ALA A 48 13.22 -5.31 16.75
C ALA A 48 13.72 -4.61 15.47
N LEU A 49 13.38 -5.15 14.30
CA LEU A 49 13.73 -4.54 13.02
C LEU A 49 13.13 -3.14 12.85
N ALA A 50 11.86 -2.94 13.20
CA ALA A 50 11.19 -1.65 13.10
C ALA A 50 11.72 -0.62 14.08
N GLN A 51 12.19 -1.01 15.29
CA GLN A 51 12.67 -0.10 16.32
C GLN A 51 14.17 0.17 16.23
N GLN A 52 14.96 -0.84 15.89
CA GLN A 52 16.41 -0.81 16.01
C GLN A 52 17.13 -0.93 14.67
N GLY A 53 16.41 -1.36 13.63
CA GLY A 53 16.97 -1.57 12.30
C GLY A 53 17.82 -2.85 12.19
N PRO A 54 18.79 -2.90 11.27
CA PRO A 54 19.28 -1.76 10.49
C PRO A 54 18.28 -1.23 9.45
N GLU A 55 18.32 0.07 9.19
CA GLU A 55 17.41 0.73 8.24
C GLU A 55 17.50 0.14 6.83
N GLU A 56 18.69 -0.22 6.40
CA GLU A 56 18.93 -0.87 5.12
C GLU A 56 18.14 -2.19 4.98
N GLN A 57 18.06 -2.98 6.06
CA GLN A 57 17.28 -4.20 6.07
C GLN A 57 15.79 -3.90 6.09
N LEU A 58 15.33 -2.95 6.90
CA LEU A 58 13.92 -2.53 6.92
C LEU A 58 13.45 -2.05 5.55
N ASN A 59 14.33 -1.43 4.76
CA ASN A 59 14.04 -0.93 3.42
C ASN A 59 14.13 -1.99 2.31
N GLN A 60 14.57 -3.22 2.60
CA GLN A 60 14.44 -4.32 1.65
C GLN A 60 12.99 -4.76 1.56
N THR A 61 12.47 -4.88 0.35
CA THR A 61 11.06 -5.16 0.07
C THR A 61 10.55 -6.42 0.81
N GLU A 62 11.39 -7.45 0.96
CA GLU A 62 11.11 -8.66 1.73
C GLU A 62 10.75 -8.38 3.20
N PHE A 63 11.37 -7.38 3.81
CA PHE A 63 11.15 -7.03 5.23
C PHE A 63 10.22 -5.85 5.40
N THR A 64 10.26 -4.88 4.48
CA THR A 64 9.36 -3.72 4.49
C THR A 64 7.89 -4.17 4.50
N GLN A 65 7.55 -5.14 3.65
CA GLN A 65 6.16 -5.55 3.48
C GLN A 65 5.54 -6.13 4.76
N PRO A 66 6.12 -7.15 5.41
CA PRO A 66 5.55 -7.66 6.66
C PRO A 66 5.61 -6.65 7.81
N ALA A 67 6.63 -5.78 7.87
CA ALA A 67 6.71 -4.74 8.89
C ALA A 67 5.58 -3.70 8.77
N LEU A 68 5.24 -3.28 7.54
CA LEU A 68 4.13 -2.36 7.30
C LEU A 68 2.76 -3.03 7.47
N LEU A 69 2.62 -4.31 7.12
CA LEU A 69 1.42 -5.09 7.43
C LEU A 69 1.19 -5.12 8.94
N ALA A 70 2.22 -5.48 9.72
CA ALA A 70 2.16 -5.49 11.19
C ALA A 70 1.78 -4.11 11.74
N ALA A 71 2.40 -3.05 11.23
CA ALA A 71 2.14 -1.68 11.65
C ALA A 71 0.69 -1.24 11.36
N GLY A 72 0.18 -1.54 10.17
CA GLY A 72 -1.21 -1.23 9.79
C GLY A 72 -2.22 -1.92 10.71
N ILE A 73 -2.02 -3.23 10.95
CA ILE A 73 -2.90 -4.01 11.83
C ILE A 73 -2.76 -3.60 13.29
N ALA A 74 -1.56 -3.22 13.73
CA ALA A 74 -1.34 -2.69 15.07
C ALA A 74 -2.16 -1.41 15.33
N VAL A 75 -2.16 -0.46 14.40
CA VAL A 75 -2.98 0.77 14.50
C VAL A 75 -4.48 0.43 14.44
N TRP A 76 -4.89 -0.46 13.55
CA TRP A 76 -6.27 -0.94 13.45
C TRP A 76 -6.77 -1.54 14.78
N ARG A 77 -6.00 -2.46 15.37
CA ARG A 77 -6.35 -3.10 16.65
C ARG A 77 -6.34 -2.12 17.82
N ALA A 78 -5.40 -1.17 17.84
CA ALA A 78 -5.38 -0.10 18.84
C ALA A 78 -6.65 0.76 18.75
N TRP A 79 -7.10 1.10 17.53
CA TRP A 79 -8.34 1.83 17.31
C TRP A 79 -9.56 1.08 17.82
N GLN A 80 -9.65 -0.22 17.55
CA GLN A 80 -10.73 -1.06 18.06
C GLN A 80 -10.70 -1.16 19.59
N ALA A 81 -9.52 -1.37 20.20
CA ALA A 81 -9.35 -1.47 21.66
C ALA A 81 -9.68 -0.15 22.38
N ALA A 82 -9.45 0.99 21.73
CA ALA A 82 -9.84 2.31 22.23
C ALA A 82 -11.34 2.62 22.06
N GLY A 83 -12.13 1.69 21.52
CA GLY A 83 -13.56 1.88 21.27
C GLY A 83 -13.89 2.76 20.07
N GLY A 84 -12.96 2.93 19.17
CA GLY A 84 -13.14 3.69 17.94
C GLY A 84 -14.25 3.14 17.05
N ALA A 85 -14.89 4.00 16.27
CA ALA A 85 -15.97 3.64 15.39
C ALA A 85 -15.49 2.67 14.28
N GLN A 86 -16.35 1.71 13.92
CA GLN A 86 -16.05 0.75 12.87
C GLN A 86 -16.27 1.41 11.49
N PRO A 87 -15.28 1.34 10.58
CA PRO A 87 -15.44 1.85 9.22
C PRO A 87 -16.41 0.98 8.41
N ALA A 88 -17.02 1.59 7.40
CA ALA A 88 -17.88 0.89 6.45
C ALA A 88 -17.10 0.27 5.28
N LEU A 89 -15.91 0.82 4.97
CA LEU A 89 -15.08 0.41 3.84
C LEU A 89 -13.61 0.46 4.23
N LEU A 90 -12.83 -0.40 3.60
CA LEU A 90 -11.38 -0.42 3.69
C LEU A 90 -10.75 -0.31 2.30
N ALA A 91 -9.54 0.23 2.24
CA ALA A 91 -8.65 0.14 1.08
C ALA A 91 -7.20 0.13 1.56
N GLY A 92 -6.28 -0.30 0.70
CA GLY A 92 -4.86 -0.22 1.02
C GLY A 92 -4.05 0.01 -0.25
N HIS A 93 -2.94 0.73 -0.14
CA HIS A 93 -2.09 1.01 -1.29
C HIS A 93 -1.08 -0.11 -1.49
N SER A 94 -1.12 -0.82 -2.60
CA SER A 94 -0.21 -1.93 -2.93
C SER A 94 -0.17 -2.99 -1.80
N LEU A 95 0.92 -3.08 -1.04
CA LEU A 95 1.01 -3.91 0.15
C LEU A 95 -0.13 -3.65 1.15
N GLY A 96 -0.53 -2.40 1.31
CA GLY A 96 -1.61 -2.02 2.24
C GLY A 96 -2.95 -2.70 1.95
N GLU A 97 -3.17 -3.17 0.72
CA GLU A 97 -4.37 -3.95 0.39
C GLU A 97 -4.42 -5.29 1.15
N TYR A 98 -3.27 -5.91 1.40
CA TYR A 98 -3.19 -7.11 2.27
C TYR A 98 -3.51 -6.77 3.72
N ALA A 99 -3.06 -5.60 4.21
CA ALA A 99 -3.42 -5.14 5.55
C ALA A 99 -4.93 -4.86 5.66
N ALA A 100 -5.55 -4.26 4.64
CA ALA A 100 -7.00 -4.07 4.57
C ALA A 100 -7.75 -5.41 4.61
N LEU A 101 -7.29 -6.42 3.88
CA LEU A 101 -7.90 -7.76 3.87
C LEU A 101 -7.73 -8.49 5.23
N VAL A 102 -6.56 -8.36 5.88
CA VAL A 102 -6.37 -8.88 7.25
C VAL A 102 -7.29 -8.16 8.23
N ALA A 103 -7.39 -6.82 8.17
CA ALA A 103 -8.29 -6.02 9.01
C ALA A 103 -9.75 -6.39 8.80
N ALA A 104 -10.13 -6.75 7.57
CA ALA A 104 -11.46 -7.25 7.20
C ALA A 104 -11.72 -8.71 7.60
N GLY A 105 -10.72 -9.42 8.14
CA GLY A 105 -10.84 -10.83 8.53
C GLY A 105 -10.77 -11.83 7.38
N ALA A 106 -10.33 -11.40 6.19
CA ALA A 106 -10.19 -12.27 5.03
C ALA A 106 -9.08 -13.33 5.19
N MET A 107 -8.06 -13.03 5.99
CA MET A 107 -6.99 -13.97 6.38
C MET A 107 -6.43 -13.59 7.75
N SER A 108 -5.70 -14.52 8.39
CA SER A 108 -5.00 -14.24 9.64
C SER A 108 -3.83 -13.27 9.43
N LEU A 109 -3.42 -12.54 10.48
CA LEU A 109 -2.24 -11.69 10.42
C LEU A 109 -0.96 -12.51 10.17
N GLU A 110 -0.86 -13.69 10.75
CA GLU A 110 0.27 -14.61 10.56
C GLU A 110 0.40 -15.05 9.09
N ASP A 111 -0.72 -15.49 8.47
CA ASP A 111 -0.73 -15.86 7.05
C ASP A 111 -0.46 -14.66 6.14
N GLY A 112 -1.05 -13.52 6.45
CA GLY A 112 -0.79 -12.26 5.75
C GLY A 112 0.68 -11.87 5.79
N ALA A 113 1.33 -11.93 6.96
CA ALA A 113 2.75 -11.60 7.12
C ALA A 113 3.66 -12.58 6.36
N ARG A 114 3.34 -13.89 6.40
CA ARG A 114 4.04 -14.93 5.62
C ARG A 114 3.91 -14.65 4.12
N LEU A 115 2.70 -14.35 3.67
CA LEU A 115 2.39 -14.13 2.26
C LEU A 115 3.06 -12.86 1.71
N VAL A 116 3.02 -11.73 2.43
CA VAL A 116 3.64 -10.49 1.94
C VAL A 116 5.16 -10.51 2.03
N ARG A 117 5.75 -11.28 2.97
CA ARG A 117 7.18 -11.53 2.97
C ARG A 117 7.60 -12.29 1.70
N LEU A 118 6.87 -13.35 1.36
CA LEU A 118 7.09 -14.08 0.12
C LEU A 118 6.89 -13.17 -1.09
N ARG A 119 5.82 -12.36 -1.11
CA ARG A 119 5.58 -11.37 -2.16
C ARG A 119 6.79 -10.46 -2.37
N GLY A 120 7.35 -9.92 -1.30
CA GLY A 120 8.54 -9.06 -1.35
C GLY A 120 9.75 -9.78 -1.98
N ARG A 121 10.01 -11.03 -1.60
CA ARG A 121 11.08 -11.87 -2.17
C ARG A 121 10.87 -12.14 -3.65
N LEU A 122 9.67 -12.59 -4.03
CA LEU A 122 9.33 -12.86 -5.42
C LEU A 122 9.50 -11.63 -6.31
N MET A 123 9.12 -10.46 -5.81
CA MET A 123 9.29 -9.19 -6.52
C MET A 123 10.76 -8.81 -6.67
N GLN A 124 11.59 -9.02 -5.65
CA GLN A 124 13.04 -8.79 -5.74
C GLN A 124 13.72 -9.76 -6.72
N ASP A 125 13.35 -11.05 -6.68
CA ASP A 125 13.89 -12.07 -7.56
C ASP A 125 13.53 -11.83 -9.03
N ALA A 126 12.33 -11.29 -9.30
CA ALA A 126 11.86 -10.98 -10.64
C ALA A 126 12.61 -9.83 -11.32
N ALA A 127 13.28 -8.98 -10.55
CA ALA A 127 14.05 -7.84 -11.07
C ALA A 127 15.42 -7.76 -10.39
N PRO A 128 16.44 -8.40 -10.96
CA PRO A 128 17.81 -8.27 -10.47
C PRO A 128 18.24 -6.81 -10.30
N ALA A 129 19.08 -6.55 -9.30
CA ALA A 129 19.50 -5.20 -8.97
C ALA A 129 20.03 -4.43 -10.21
N GLY A 130 19.51 -3.24 -10.43
CA GLY A 130 19.91 -2.37 -11.53
C GLY A 130 19.19 -2.62 -12.88
N THR A 131 18.38 -3.69 -12.99
CA THR A 131 17.62 -3.96 -14.23
C THR A 131 16.29 -3.23 -14.28
N GLY A 132 15.67 -2.97 -13.13
CA GLY A 132 14.44 -2.22 -13.00
C GLY A 132 14.64 -0.84 -12.38
N ALA A 133 13.67 0.05 -12.61
CA ALA A 133 13.58 1.36 -11.96
C ALA A 133 12.14 1.82 -11.84
N MET A 134 11.92 2.76 -10.92
CA MET A 134 10.67 3.50 -10.79
C MET A 134 10.97 5.00 -10.68
N ALA A 135 10.05 5.84 -11.14
CA ALA A 135 10.17 7.29 -11.04
C ALA A 135 8.81 7.94 -10.74
N ALA A 136 8.81 8.94 -9.87
CA ALA A 136 7.64 9.76 -9.58
C ALA A 136 7.57 10.93 -10.55
N VAL A 137 6.42 11.09 -11.22
CA VAL A 137 6.11 12.19 -12.14
C VAL A 137 5.07 13.07 -11.48
N LEU A 138 5.36 14.37 -11.35
CA LEU A 138 4.52 15.34 -10.67
C LEU A 138 4.13 16.49 -11.59
N GLY A 139 2.86 16.86 -11.60
CA GLY A 139 2.33 18.00 -12.33
C GLY A 139 2.15 17.77 -13.83
N ALA A 140 2.06 16.50 -14.25
CA ALA A 140 1.75 16.13 -15.63
C ALA A 140 0.36 15.50 -15.71
N GLU A 141 -0.31 15.71 -16.84
CA GLU A 141 -1.57 15.03 -17.15
C GLU A 141 -1.32 13.53 -17.40
N ASP A 142 -2.22 12.67 -16.94
CA ASP A 142 -2.10 11.22 -17.04
C ASP A 142 -1.89 10.76 -18.49
N ALA A 143 -2.64 11.33 -19.43
CA ALA A 143 -2.53 11.02 -20.87
C ALA A 143 -1.13 11.32 -21.43
N LEU A 144 -0.48 12.40 -20.99
CA LEU A 144 0.89 12.72 -21.38
C LEU A 144 1.88 11.68 -20.87
N VAL A 145 1.73 11.26 -19.61
CA VAL A 145 2.61 10.24 -19.01
C VAL A 145 2.44 8.89 -19.72
N GLU A 146 1.22 8.49 -20.05
CA GLU A 146 0.92 7.26 -20.78
C GLU A 146 1.53 7.29 -22.20
N GLU A 147 1.41 8.43 -22.91
CA GLU A 147 2.01 8.61 -24.22
C GLU A 147 3.52 8.48 -24.17
N VAL A 148 4.17 9.17 -23.22
CA VAL A 148 5.62 9.12 -23.04
C VAL A 148 6.08 7.71 -22.67
N CYS A 149 5.38 7.00 -21.80
CA CYS A 149 5.71 5.61 -21.46
C CYS A 149 5.65 4.71 -22.71
N ARG A 150 4.66 4.90 -23.57
CA ARG A 150 4.54 4.14 -24.82
C ARG A 150 5.68 4.44 -25.79
N GLU A 151 6.04 5.72 -25.95
CA GLU A 151 7.15 6.15 -26.78
C GLU A 151 8.52 5.66 -26.28
N ALA A 152 8.70 5.68 -24.94
CA ALA A 152 9.94 5.22 -24.30
C ALA A 152 10.10 3.70 -24.28
N SER A 153 9.01 2.94 -24.50
CA SER A 153 9.01 1.47 -24.50
C SER A 153 9.46 0.91 -25.86
N GLN A 154 10.73 1.13 -26.22
CA GLN A 154 11.36 0.62 -27.46
C GLN A 154 11.96 -0.78 -27.20
N ASP A 155 13.20 -0.79 -26.66
CA ASP A 155 13.93 -2.03 -26.30
C ASP A 155 13.75 -2.36 -24.82
N GLY A 156 12.55 -2.15 -24.28
CA GLY A 156 12.24 -2.37 -22.87
C GLY A 156 10.93 -1.71 -22.48
N ILE A 157 10.32 -2.20 -21.41
CA ILE A 157 9.01 -1.76 -20.94
C ILE A 157 9.17 -0.64 -19.93
N VAL A 158 8.39 0.43 -20.08
CA VAL A 158 8.06 1.39 -19.02
C VAL A 158 6.56 1.71 -19.11
N VAL A 159 5.89 1.67 -17.96
CA VAL A 159 4.44 1.88 -17.87
C VAL A 159 4.09 2.73 -16.65
N PRO A 160 2.92 3.39 -16.60
CA PRO A 160 2.35 3.86 -15.35
C PRO A 160 2.18 2.68 -14.39
N ALA A 161 2.70 2.81 -13.19
CA ALA A 161 2.65 1.79 -12.14
C ALA A 161 1.70 2.18 -10.99
N ASN A 162 1.56 3.49 -10.68
CA ASN A 162 0.64 3.97 -9.66
C ASN A 162 0.00 5.29 -10.11
N HIS A 163 -1.32 5.33 -10.14
CA HIS A 163 -2.10 6.56 -10.26
C HIS A 163 -2.45 7.07 -8.86
N ASN A 164 -1.53 7.85 -8.26
CA ASN A 164 -1.60 8.20 -6.83
C ASN A 164 -2.55 9.36 -6.51
N SER A 165 -2.61 10.37 -7.35
CA SER A 165 -3.56 11.47 -7.30
C SER A 165 -3.52 12.20 -8.65
N PRO A 166 -4.50 13.07 -8.96
CA PRO A 166 -4.40 13.93 -10.14
C PRO A 166 -3.05 14.62 -10.22
N GLY A 167 -2.33 14.44 -11.34
CA GLY A 167 -0.99 14.99 -11.56
C GLY A 167 0.12 14.33 -10.71
N GLN A 168 -0.09 13.16 -10.14
CA GLN A 168 0.96 12.38 -9.46
C GLN A 168 0.90 10.92 -9.86
N ILE A 169 1.78 10.52 -10.75
CA ILE A 169 1.92 9.17 -11.27
C ILE A 169 3.32 8.64 -10.96
N VAL A 170 3.40 7.35 -10.64
CA VAL A 170 4.68 6.64 -10.62
C VAL A 170 4.75 5.79 -11.88
N ILE A 171 5.85 5.91 -12.61
CA ILE A 171 6.18 5.04 -13.75
C ILE A 171 7.20 3.99 -13.31
N GLY A 172 7.16 2.82 -13.93
CA GLY A 172 8.09 1.74 -13.63
C GLY A 172 8.36 0.85 -14.83
N GLY A 173 9.49 0.16 -14.80
CA GLY A 173 9.90 -0.72 -15.91
C GLY A 173 11.38 -1.03 -15.91
N HIS A 174 11.91 -1.38 -17.07
CA HIS A 174 13.34 -1.54 -17.26
C HIS A 174 14.06 -0.19 -17.04
N ALA A 175 15.19 -0.21 -16.35
CA ALA A 175 15.92 1.00 -15.97
C ALA A 175 16.19 1.93 -17.15
N ALA A 176 16.67 1.40 -18.28
CA ALA A 176 16.95 2.19 -19.48
C ALA A 176 15.67 2.82 -20.09
N ALA A 177 14.54 2.13 -20.05
CA ALA A 177 13.27 2.65 -20.54
C ALA A 177 12.72 3.77 -19.65
N VAL A 178 12.88 3.62 -18.31
CA VAL A 178 12.52 4.67 -17.34
C VAL A 178 13.39 5.91 -17.56
N GLU A 179 14.70 5.78 -17.79
CA GLU A 179 15.58 6.91 -18.08
C GLU A 179 15.16 7.63 -19.39
N ARG A 180 14.81 6.89 -20.45
CA ARG A 180 14.27 7.50 -21.67
C ARG A 180 12.96 8.26 -21.40
N ALA A 181 12.06 7.66 -20.62
CA ALA A 181 10.81 8.33 -20.26
C ALA A 181 11.06 9.62 -19.48
N LEU A 182 12.00 9.64 -18.55
CA LEU A 182 12.38 10.85 -17.82
C LEU A 182 12.93 11.94 -18.73
N ALA A 183 13.77 11.60 -19.71
CA ALA A 183 14.28 12.54 -20.71
C ALA A 183 13.15 13.14 -21.56
N LEU A 184 12.28 12.30 -22.12
CA LEU A 184 11.12 12.72 -22.91
C LEU A 184 10.13 13.59 -22.11
N LEU A 185 9.87 13.26 -20.85
CA LEU A 185 9.05 14.10 -19.95
C LEU A 185 9.68 15.49 -19.78
N GLY A 186 10.99 15.56 -19.59
CA GLY A 186 11.73 16.82 -19.51
C GLY A 186 11.62 17.67 -20.78
N GLU A 187 11.78 17.07 -21.96
CA GLU A 187 11.61 17.72 -23.26
C GLU A 187 10.19 18.26 -23.48
N ARG A 188 9.18 17.58 -22.89
CA ARG A 188 7.77 18.01 -22.92
C ARG A 188 7.40 18.98 -21.80
N GLY A 189 8.38 19.50 -21.05
CA GLY A 189 8.20 20.55 -20.07
C GLY A 189 7.78 20.08 -18.67
N VAL A 190 7.80 18.78 -18.39
CA VAL A 190 7.54 18.23 -17.05
C VAL A 190 8.76 18.50 -16.16
N ARG A 191 8.58 19.40 -15.19
CA ARG A 191 9.69 19.90 -14.34
C ARG A 191 10.05 19.00 -13.16
N LYS A 192 9.15 18.11 -12.76
CA LYS A 192 9.32 17.26 -11.57
C LYS A 192 9.07 15.81 -11.94
N ALA A 193 10.08 15.16 -12.46
CA ALA A 193 10.15 13.73 -12.64
C ALA A 193 11.41 13.21 -11.96
N VAL A 194 11.27 12.39 -10.91
CA VAL A 194 12.36 12.00 -10.02
C VAL A 194 12.42 10.48 -9.87
N LYS A 195 13.59 9.91 -10.15
CA LYS A 195 13.84 8.48 -9.91
C LYS A 195 13.74 8.16 -8.43
N LEU A 196 13.04 7.08 -8.11
CA LEU A 196 12.89 6.60 -6.75
C LEU A 196 14.06 5.71 -6.34
N ALA A 197 14.38 5.69 -5.06
CA ALA A 197 15.44 4.83 -4.48
C ALA A 197 14.98 3.37 -4.34
N VAL A 198 14.23 2.86 -5.32
CA VAL A 198 13.75 1.47 -5.40
C VAL A 198 14.10 0.91 -6.78
N SER A 199 14.58 -0.35 -6.80
CA SER A 199 14.99 -1.02 -8.03
C SER A 199 13.93 -2.01 -8.57
N VAL A 200 12.98 -2.40 -7.74
CA VAL A 200 11.91 -3.33 -8.14
C VAL A 200 10.82 -2.58 -8.89
N PRO A 201 10.60 -2.87 -10.19
CA PRO A 201 9.57 -2.21 -10.99
C PRO A 201 8.18 -2.80 -10.69
N SER A 202 7.68 -2.52 -9.48
CA SER A 202 6.39 -2.99 -8.98
C SER A 202 5.25 -2.52 -9.88
N HIS A 203 4.18 -3.31 -9.96
CA HIS A 203 2.96 -2.97 -10.71
C HIS A 203 3.21 -2.78 -12.22
N THR A 204 4.17 -3.52 -12.76
CA THR A 204 4.49 -3.55 -14.18
C THR A 204 4.43 -4.97 -14.72
N PRO A 205 4.30 -5.19 -16.04
CA PRO A 205 4.31 -6.53 -16.64
C PRO A 205 5.52 -7.39 -16.27
N LEU A 206 6.63 -6.79 -15.81
CA LEU A 206 7.82 -7.50 -15.34
C LEU A 206 7.56 -8.35 -14.08
N MET A 207 6.48 -8.06 -13.35
CA MET A 207 6.09 -8.80 -12.13
C MET A 207 5.19 -10.01 -12.41
N ARG A 208 4.87 -10.34 -13.66
CA ARG A 208 3.90 -11.40 -14.00
C ARG A 208 4.32 -12.78 -13.47
N GLU A 209 5.60 -13.12 -13.59
CA GLU A 209 6.11 -14.39 -13.06
C GLU A 209 6.03 -14.45 -11.53
N ALA A 210 6.40 -13.36 -10.87
CA ALA A 210 6.23 -13.23 -9.42
C ALA A 210 4.76 -13.36 -8.99
N ALA A 211 3.82 -12.82 -9.78
CA ALA A 211 2.40 -12.92 -9.52
C ALA A 211 1.88 -14.37 -9.64
N ASN A 212 2.33 -15.13 -10.63
CA ASN A 212 1.96 -16.54 -10.78
C ASN A 212 2.42 -17.37 -9.56
N ARG A 213 3.66 -17.20 -9.13
CA ARG A 213 4.21 -17.87 -7.95
C ARG A 213 3.51 -17.44 -6.66
N LEU A 214 3.09 -16.19 -6.57
CA LEU A 214 2.31 -15.70 -5.43
C LEU A 214 0.93 -16.33 -5.38
N ASP A 215 0.26 -16.52 -6.53
CA ASP A 215 -1.05 -17.21 -6.61
C ASP A 215 -0.97 -18.66 -6.10
N GLU A 216 0.09 -19.39 -6.50
CA GLU A 216 0.36 -20.73 -5.97
C GLU A 216 0.46 -20.74 -4.43
N ALA A 217 1.12 -19.72 -3.86
CA ALA A 217 1.25 -19.61 -2.41
C ALA A 217 -0.08 -19.23 -1.73
N MET A 218 -0.89 -18.38 -2.37
CA MET A 218 -2.23 -18.01 -1.88
C MET A 218 -3.18 -19.20 -1.77
N ALA A 219 -2.97 -20.27 -2.54
CA ALA A 219 -3.77 -21.48 -2.45
C ALA A 219 -3.63 -22.19 -1.10
N ASN A 220 -2.55 -21.93 -0.36
CA ASN A 220 -2.28 -22.53 0.95
C ASN A 220 -2.69 -21.65 2.13
N VAL A 221 -3.30 -20.50 1.87
CA VAL A 221 -3.82 -19.58 2.90
C VAL A 221 -5.27 -19.92 3.18
N ALA A 222 -5.66 -19.90 4.45
CA ALA A 222 -7.06 -20.01 4.86
C ALA A 222 -7.78 -18.68 4.64
N TRP A 223 -8.60 -18.62 3.59
CA TRP A 223 -9.36 -17.42 3.22
C TRP A 223 -10.78 -17.46 3.76
N ASN A 224 -11.28 -16.28 4.16
CA ASN A 224 -12.67 -16.02 4.50
C ASN A 224 -13.21 -14.86 3.66
N GLU A 225 -14.53 -14.73 3.58
CA GLU A 225 -15.15 -13.53 3.07
C GLU A 225 -14.84 -12.34 3.99
N PRO A 226 -14.42 -11.19 3.45
CA PRO A 226 -14.17 -9.99 4.24
C PRO A 226 -15.43 -9.52 4.96
N ALA A 227 -15.35 -9.31 6.28
CA ALA A 227 -16.46 -8.77 7.07
C ALA A 227 -16.72 -7.27 6.81
N ILE A 228 -15.74 -6.57 6.27
CA ILE A 228 -15.82 -5.18 5.81
C ILE A 228 -15.38 -5.16 4.35
N PRO A 229 -16.15 -4.57 3.44
CA PRO A 229 -15.77 -4.52 2.03
C PRO A 229 -14.42 -3.81 1.83
N VAL A 230 -13.59 -4.36 0.95
CA VAL A 230 -12.26 -3.83 0.61
C VAL A 230 -12.25 -3.38 -0.85
N VAL A 231 -11.96 -2.10 -1.09
CA VAL A 231 -11.74 -1.58 -2.45
C VAL A 231 -10.36 -2.00 -2.91
N GLN A 232 -10.29 -2.76 -4.01
CA GLN A 232 -9.04 -3.32 -4.51
C GLN A 232 -8.38 -2.44 -5.57
N ASN A 233 -7.05 -2.46 -5.62
CA ASN A 233 -6.23 -1.50 -6.37
C ASN A 233 -6.34 -1.62 -7.89
N VAL A 234 -6.53 -2.83 -8.40
CA VAL A 234 -6.38 -3.13 -9.83
C VAL A 234 -7.44 -2.44 -10.69
N ASP A 235 -8.63 -2.22 -10.15
CA ASP A 235 -9.79 -1.67 -10.85
C ASP A 235 -10.65 -0.73 -9.97
N ALA A 236 -10.20 -0.43 -8.75
CA ALA A 236 -10.91 0.40 -7.76
C ALA A 236 -12.33 -0.12 -7.44
N GLN A 237 -12.52 -1.44 -7.42
CA GLN A 237 -13.79 -2.10 -7.15
C GLN A 237 -13.74 -2.92 -5.86
N VAL A 238 -14.90 -3.14 -5.25
CA VAL A 238 -15.09 -4.20 -4.25
C VAL A 238 -15.43 -5.49 -4.98
N HIS A 239 -14.68 -6.54 -4.71
CA HIS A 239 -14.94 -7.87 -5.26
C HIS A 239 -15.66 -8.75 -4.24
N GLU A 240 -16.65 -9.49 -4.70
CA GLU A 240 -17.36 -10.50 -3.91
C GLU A 240 -16.79 -11.88 -4.22
N GLY A 241 -16.61 -12.67 -3.17
CA GLY A 241 -16.05 -14.02 -3.28
C GLY A 241 -14.53 -14.06 -3.19
N VAL A 242 -14.02 -14.98 -2.38
CA VAL A 242 -12.59 -15.18 -2.14
C VAL A 242 -11.78 -15.32 -3.43
N GLN A 243 -12.31 -16.04 -4.43
CA GLN A 243 -11.58 -16.25 -5.68
C GLN A 243 -11.40 -14.93 -6.45
N ALA A 244 -12.43 -14.10 -6.55
CA ALA A 244 -12.34 -12.81 -7.24
C ALA A 244 -11.36 -11.86 -6.53
N ILE A 245 -11.32 -11.88 -5.19
CA ILE A 245 -10.35 -11.13 -4.39
C ILE A 245 -8.92 -11.59 -4.68
N ARG A 246 -8.68 -12.90 -4.69
CA ARG A 246 -7.36 -13.46 -5.02
C ARG A 246 -6.92 -13.10 -6.44
N ASP A 247 -7.81 -13.24 -7.42
CA ASP A 247 -7.53 -12.88 -8.80
C ASP A 247 -7.16 -11.39 -8.95
N ALA A 248 -7.82 -10.52 -8.17
CA ALA A 248 -7.49 -9.10 -8.13
C ALA A 248 -6.11 -8.85 -7.51
N LEU A 249 -5.74 -9.54 -6.41
CA LEU A 249 -4.40 -9.45 -5.80
C LEU A 249 -3.31 -9.95 -6.74
N VAL A 250 -3.54 -11.01 -7.50
CA VAL A 250 -2.60 -11.51 -8.52
C VAL A 250 -2.40 -10.45 -9.61
N ARG A 251 -3.47 -9.89 -10.13
CA ARG A 251 -3.42 -8.81 -11.14
C ARG A 251 -2.76 -7.55 -10.60
N GLN A 252 -2.97 -7.21 -9.33
CA GLN A 252 -2.39 -6.05 -8.67
C GLN A 252 -0.85 -6.03 -8.77
N LEU A 253 -0.19 -7.19 -8.78
CA LEU A 253 1.27 -7.25 -8.77
C LEU A 253 1.90 -6.74 -10.07
N TYR A 254 1.19 -6.93 -11.21
CA TYR A 254 1.70 -6.57 -12.55
C TYR A 254 0.86 -5.54 -13.30
N LEU A 255 -0.20 -5.01 -12.69
CA LEU A 255 -1.03 -3.93 -13.23
C LEU A 255 -0.96 -2.69 -12.33
N PRO A 256 -1.27 -1.51 -12.86
CA PRO A 256 -1.21 -0.25 -12.10
C PRO A 256 -2.11 -0.24 -10.86
N VAL A 257 -1.62 0.37 -9.78
CA VAL A 257 -2.43 0.73 -8.62
C VAL A 257 -3.30 1.93 -8.98
N GLN A 258 -4.62 1.76 -8.96
CA GLN A 258 -5.62 2.79 -9.23
C GLN A 258 -6.00 3.54 -7.95
N TRP A 259 -5.01 4.13 -7.26
CA TRP A 259 -5.26 4.74 -5.94
C TRP A 259 -6.23 5.91 -5.99
N THR A 260 -6.13 6.77 -7.00
CA THR A 260 -7.11 7.84 -7.23
C THR A 260 -8.53 7.27 -7.32
N GLY A 261 -8.72 6.21 -8.11
CA GLY A 261 -9.99 5.51 -8.24
C GLY A 261 -10.46 4.89 -6.93
N CYS A 262 -9.55 4.29 -6.15
CA CYS A 262 -9.89 3.71 -4.84
C CYS A 262 -10.46 4.77 -3.90
N VAL A 263 -9.80 5.93 -3.77
CA VAL A 263 -10.30 7.03 -2.91
C VAL A 263 -11.63 7.58 -3.42
N GLN A 264 -11.79 7.71 -4.73
CA GLN A 264 -13.05 8.13 -5.34
C GLN A 264 -14.18 7.11 -5.10
N ALA A 265 -13.87 5.81 -5.14
CA ALA A 265 -14.84 4.75 -4.82
C ALA A 265 -15.27 4.83 -3.34
N LEU A 266 -14.33 5.05 -2.40
CA LEU A 266 -14.67 5.29 -0.99
C LEU A 266 -15.60 6.50 -0.83
N ALA A 267 -15.28 7.64 -1.46
CA ALA A 267 -16.08 8.84 -1.40
C ALA A 267 -17.49 8.65 -2.03
N THR A 268 -17.56 7.99 -3.17
CA THR A 268 -18.82 7.67 -3.87
C THR A 268 -19.72 6.75 -3.02
N ALA A 269 -19.13 5.85 -2.25
CA ALA A 269 -19.86 5.00 -1.30
C ALA A 269 -20.27 5.74 0.00
N GLY A 270 -19.99 7.04 0.11
CA GLY A 270 -20.43 7.90 1.21
C GLY A 270 -19.38 8.22 2.27
N ALA A 271 -18.13 7.75 2.10
CA ALA A 271 -17.07 8.09 3.05
C ALA A 271 -16.75 9.61 2.98
N THR A 272 -16.79 10.28 4.11
CA THR A 272 -16.36 11.67 4.30
C THR A 272 -15.17 11.77 5.24
N ARG A 273 -14.82 10.68 5.91
CA ARG A 273 -13.74 10.56 6.89
C ARG A 273 -12.85 9.39 6.51
N ILE A 274 -11.54 9.63 6.42
CA ILE A 274 -10.56 8.60 6.08
C ILE A 274 -9.48 8.54 7.16
N GLY A 275 -9.34 7.38 7.81
CA GLY A 275 -8.27 7.09 8.76
C GLY A 275 -7.13 6.31 8.10
N GLU A 276 -5.90 6.82 8.15
CA GLU A 276 -4.72 6.10 7.66
C GLU A 276 -4.12 5.27 8.80
N CYS A 277 -4.30 3.94 8.72
CA CYS A 277 -3.79 2.96 9.68
C CYS A 277 -2.36 2.54 9.32
N GLY A 278 -1.39 3.11 9.99
CA GLY A 278 0.03 2.80 9.78
C GLY A 278 0.94 3.99 10.06
N PRO A 279 2.25 3.83 9.82
CA PRO A 279 3.21 4.92 9.97
C PRO A 279 3.08 5.95 8.85
N GLY A 280 3.41 7.21 9.16
CA GLY A 280 3.40 8.31 8.20
C GLY A 280 1.99 8.90 7.97
N LYS A 281 1.88 9.69 6.88
CA LYS A 281 0.66 10.43 6.51
C LYS A 281 0.52 10.60 4.99
N VAL A 282 1.03 9.64 4.24
CA VAL A 282 1.08 9.72 2.78
C VAL A 282 -0.32 9.61 2.19
N LEU A 283 -1.08 8.59 2.60
CA LEU A 283 -2.41 8.34 2.04
C LEU A 283 -3.43 9.40 2.46
N SER A 284 -3.36 9.87 3.69
CA SER A 284 -4.21 10.99 4.14
C SER A 284 -3.90 12.28 3.38
N GLY A 285 -2.64 12.50 3.02
CA GLY A 285 -2.23 13.59 2.13
C GLY A 285 -2.76 13.44 0.70
N LEU A 286 -2.68 12.23 0.14
CA LEU A 286 -3.22 11.91 -1.19
C LEU A 286 -4.74 12.02 -1.22
N ALA A 287 -5.44 11.50 -0.21
CA ALA A 287 -6.89 11.57 -0.11
C ALA A 287 -7.41 13.02 -0.18
N ARG A 288 -6.81 13.93 0.61
CA ARG A 288 -7.14 15.37 0.56
C ARG A 288 -6.80 16.04 -0.77
N ARG A 289 -5.86 15.51 -1.53
CA ARG A 289 -5.52 16.01 -2.87
C ARG A 289 -6.51 15.51 -3.91
N ILE A 290 -6.98 14.27 -3.78
CA ILE A 290 -7.97 13.67 -4.66
C ILE A 290 -9.35 14.30 -4.44
N ASP A 291 -9.76 14.44 -3.17
CA ASP A 291 -11.01 15.09 -2.79
C ASP A 291 -10.80 15.97 -1.55
N LYS A 292 -10.96 17.28 -1.75
CA LYS A 292 -10.80 18.30 -0.70
C LYS A 292 -11.90 18.26 0.37
N GLY A 293 -13.00 17.58 0.10
CA GLY A 293 -14.12 17.40 1.04
C GLY A 293 -13.86 16.33 2.09
N LEU A 294 -12.82 15.48 1.92
CA LEU A 294 -12.49 14.41 2.84
C LEU A 294 -11.74 14.91 4.08
N ASP A 295 -12.25 14.59 5.28
CA ASP A 295 -11.49 14.68 6.55
C ASP A 295 -10.58 13.44 6.66
N ALA A 296 -9.38 13.55 6.08
CA ALA A 296 -8.42 12.46 6.07
C ALA A 296 -7.34 12.68 7.13
N ARG A 297 -7.14 11.71 8.04
CA ARG A 297 -6.22 11.80 9.17
C ARG A 297 -5.31 10.58 9.25
N ALA A 298 -4.04 10.80 9.58
CA ALA A 298 -3.12 9.75 9.98
C ALA A 298 -3.43 9.29 11.41
N LEU A 299 -3.16 8.04 11.72
CA LEU A 299 -3.39 7.44 13.04
C LEU A 299 -2.11 6.86 13.67
N GLY A 300 -0.96 7.08 13.05
CA GLY A 300 0.31 6.44 13.43
C GLY A 300 1.03 7.06 14.62
N THR A 301 0.58 8.20 15.16
CA THR A 301 1.15 8.84 16.35
C THR A 301 0.11 8.98 17.46
N PRO A 302 0.49 8.99 18.75
CA PRO A 302 -0.48 9.15 19.84
C PRO A 302 -1.36 10.39 19.67
N GLY A 303 -0.77 11.53 19.33
CA GLY A 303 -1.53 12.79 19.19
C GLY A 303 -2.53 12.77 18.03
N ASP A 304 -2.13 12.24 16.86
CA ASP A 304 -3.02 12.12 15.71
C ASP A 304 -4.13 11.10 15.98
N PHE A 305 -3.79 9.98 16.64
CA PHE A 305 -4.71 8.92 17.04
C PHE A 305 -5.82 9.45 17.97
N GLU A 306 -5.44 10.10 19.08
CA GLU A 306 -6.36 10.67 20.06
C GLU A 306 -7.23 11.78 19.41
N ALA A 307 -6.64 12.62 18.57
CA ALA A 307 -7.38 13.66 17.86
C ALA A 307 -8.44 13.08 16.91
N ALA A 308 -8.12 12.00 16.21
CA ALA A 308 -9.07 11.31 15.34
C ALA A 308 -10.15 10.61 16.15
N LEU A 309 -9.77 9.91 17.22
CA LEU A 309 -10.70 9.21 18.12
C LEU A 309 -11.73 10.17 18.70
N GLY A 310 -11.29 11.31 19.25
CA GLY A 310 -12.17 12.35 19.77
C GLY A 310 -13.07 13.01 18.72
N ALA A 311 -12.56 13.22 17.51
CA ALA A 311 -13.33 13.88 16.44
C ALA A 311 -14.35 12.95 15.76
N TRP A 312 -14.12 11.64 15.80
CA TRP A 312 -14.96 10.64 15.15
C TRP A 312 -15.69 9.72 16.13
N ALA A 313 -15.62 10.03 17.43
CA ALA A 313 -16.49 9.41 18.43
C ALA A 313 -17.95 9.63 18.03
N GLY A 314 -18.68 8.54 17.78
CA GLY A 314 -20.03 8.52 17.25
C GLY A 314 -21.09 8.95 18.25
#